data_2874cce626f8a7255994fd23d4163266
#
_entry.id   2874cce626f8a7255994fd23d4163266
#
_cell.length_a   1.000
_cell.length_b   1.000
_cell.length_c   1.000
_cell.angle_alpha   90.00
_cell.angle_beta   90.00
_cell.angle_gamma   90.00
#
_symmetry.space_group_name_H-M   'P 1'
#
loop_
_entity.id
_entity.type
_entity.pdbx_description
1 polymer ?
#
loop_
_entity_poly.entity_id
_entity_poly.type
_entity_poly.pdbx_seq_one_letter_code
_entity_poly.pdbx_strand_id
1 'polypeptide(L)'
;MKTEQPMRTHYCGEVKVADVGEAITVAGWVHRRRDHGGVIFVDLRDTTGLIQLVFNPEHQDLFSEAEKLRGEFVLSASGTIRNRPEGTINPELPTGEVELLVLSLVVLNTSATPPFHHNEHAHEDVRLKYRYLDLRRNEMANNLKVRHDIIRSLRNFLDKKDFIDIETPILTKATPEGARDYLVPSRTQKGDFFALPQSPQLFKQLLMMSGFDKYYQIARCFRDEDLRADRQPEFTQLDIEMSFVSEEGVLQTMESMIRNLFQEVLSDPLPDPFIRLSYEDAMARFGTDRPNLGVAMELVDVGDLMRQVEFNVFSGPANDKDSRVACLKLKNAKNITRKQIDDYTNFVGEFGAKGLAYIKVDDISTGADGLQSPILKFLDEKTIHSLIERLALANGDIVFFGADKISIVNASLGALRVKLAEDFDQMNSGWFPLWITDFPMFNWGEKEKRWMAEHHPFTAPKVTTTDELIQNPGEALSCAYDFVLNGHEIGGGSIRIHSQTMQEAVFEIIGIGSTEAEEKFGFLLEALKFGCPPHGGIAFGIDRLAMLMTGSKSIRDVIAFPKTQTANCLLTDAPSQPETDQLKELGLSVRAKK
;
A
#
# COMPACT_ATOMS: atom_id res chain seq x y z
N MET A 1 30.60 -3.77 -44.24
CA MET A 1 29.44 -3.77 -43.32
C MET A 1 29.00 -2.31 -43.24
N LYS A 2 27.80 -1.98 -43.70
CA LYS A 2 27.21 -0.66 -43.41
C LYS A 2 26.90 -0.69 -41.91
N THR A 3 27.60 0.11 -41.13
CA THR A 3 27.20 0.36 -39.73
C THR A 3 25.81 0.98 -39.81
N GLU A 4 24.78 0.25 -39.40
CA GLU A 4 23.45 0.81 -39.23
C GLU A 4 23.59 1.98 -38.26
N GLN A 5 23.28 3.19 -38.76
CA GLN A 5 23.23 4.35 -37.87
C GLN A 5 22.09 4.12 -36.85
N PRO A 6 22.30 4.43 -35.56
CA PRO A 6 21.24 4.28 -34.58
C PRO A 6 20.03 5.14 -34.99
N MET A 7 18.81 4.64 -34.75
CA MET A 7 17.56 5.36 -35.08
C MET A 7 17.45 6.72 -34.39
N ARG A 8 18.21 6.94 -33.33
CA ARG A 8 18.40 8.21 -32.62
C ARG A 8 19.81 8.30 -32.05
N THR A 9 20.34 9.50 -32.00
CA THR A 9 21.64 9.80 -31.35
C THR A 9 21.44 10.39 -29.96
N HIS A 10 20.33 11.10 -29.71
CA HIS A 10 19.99 11.77 -28.47
C HIS A 10 18.56 11.50 -28.06
N TYR A 11 18.30 11.50 -26.75
CA TYR A 11 16.96 11.52 -26.19
C TYR A 11 16.41 12.95 -26.20
N CYS A 12 15.08 13.08 -26.36
CA CYS A 12 14.41 14.38 -26.50
C CYS A 12 14.63 15.31 -25.31
N GLY A 13 14.50 14.80 -24.07
CA GLY A 13 14.61 15.59 -22.86
C GLY A 13 16.04 15.84 -22.36
N GLU A 14 17.04 15.24 -22.99
CA GLU A 14 18.45 15.33 -22.59
C GLU A 14 19.24 16.38 -23.35
N VAL A 15 18.68 16.92 -24.46
CA VAL A 15 19.34 17.95 -25.29
C VAL A 15 19.48 19.25 -24.52
N LYS A 16 20.68 19.84 -24.55
CA LYS A 16 21.07 21.02 -23.76
C LYS A 16 21.66 22.13 -24.66
N VAL A 17 21.85 23.31 -24.08
CA VAL A 17 22.52 24.44 -24.71
C VAL A 17 23.95 24.08 -25.16
N ALA A 18 24.62 23.17 -24.49
CA ALA A 18 25.94 22.69 -24.87
C ALA A 18 25.95 22.00 -26.26
N ASP A 19 24.82 21.45 -26.70
CA ASP A 19 24.68 20.72 -27.96
C ASP A 19 24.37 21.66 -29.14
N VAL A 20 24.32 22.98 -28.93
CA VAL A 20 24.05 23.96 -29.97
C VAL A 20 25.12 23.91 -31.09
N GLY A 21 24.65 23.76 -32.33
CA GLY A 21 25.48 23.56 -33.48
C GLY A 21 25.72 22.10 -33.86
N GLU A 22 25.38 21.15 -33.00
CA GLU A 22 25.50 19.73 -33.31
C GLU A 22 24.36 19.24 -34.24
N ALA A 23 24.72 18.31 -35.11
CA ALA A 23 23.77 17.58 -35.93
C ALA A 23 23.34 16.30 -35.20
N ILE A 24 22.08 16.24 -34.78
CA ILE A 24 21.53 15.11 -34.00
C ILE A 24 20.33 14.50 -34.69
N THR A 25 20.00 13.29 -34.25
CA THR A 25 18.76 12.59 -34.59
C THR A 25 18.00 12.26 -33.33
N VAL A 26 16.74 12.65 -33.23
CA VAL A 26 15.80 12.31 -32.14
C VAL A 26 14.66 11.48 -32.70
N ALA A 27 14.09 10.61 -31.86
CA ALA A 27 12.92 9.79 -32.21
C ALA A 27 11.93 9.75 -31.06
N GLY A 28 10.63 9.83 -31.38
CA GLY A 28 9.59 9.86 -30.37
C GLY A 28 8.20 10.03 -30.95
N TRP A 29 7.27 10.39 -30.10
CA TRP A 29 5.87 10.63 -30.42
C TRP A 29 5.57 12.12 -30.54
N VAL A 30 4.77 12.53 -31.54
CA VAL A 30 4.25 13.90 -31.66
C VAL A 30 3.34 14.17 -30.44
N HIS A 31 3.80 15.04 -29.55
CA HIS A 31 3.01 15.49 -28.43
C HIS A 31 2.02 16.59 -28.83
N ARG A 32 2.51 17.58 -29.55
CA ARG A 32 1.70 18.72 -30.02
C ARG A 32 2.29 19.30 -31.32
N ARG A 33 1.42 19.67 -32.27
CA ARG A 33 1.77 20.42 -33.46
C ARG A 33 1.13 21.82 -33.39
N ARG A 34 1.88 22.83 -33.78
CA ARG A 34 1.44 24.23 -33.85
C ARG A 34 1.91 24.82 -35.19
N ASP A 35 1.10 25.70 -35.79
CA ASP A 35 1.41 26.47 -36.94
C ASP A 35 1.33 27.96 -36.57
N HIS A 36 2.43 28.68 -36.67
CA HIS A 36 2.53 30.09 -36.35
C HIS A 36 3.27 30.84 -37.44
N GLY A 37 2.54 31.67 -38.21
CA GLY A 37 3.12 32.57 -39.16
C GLY A 37 3.89 31.91 -40.34
N GLY A 38 3.47 30.68 -40.72
CA GLY A 38 4.12 29.92 -41.77
C GLY A 38 5.33 29.11 -41.31
N VAL A 39 5.54 28.94 -40.02
CA VAL A 39 6.53 28.00 -39.43
C VAL A 39 5.77 26.95 -38.64
N ILE A 40 6.09 25.68 -38.88
CA ILE A 40 5.48 24.57 -38.11
C ILE A 40 6.41 24.19 -36.95
N PHE A 41 5.83 24.12 -35.76
CA PHE A 41 6.48 23.64 -34.54
C PHE A 41 5.84 22.32 -34.12
N VAL A 42 6.68 21.34 -33.79
CA VAL A 42 6.25 20.05 -33.27
C VAL A 42 7.00 19.78 -31.96
N ASP A 43 6.26 19.60 -30.89
CA ASP A 43 6.85 19.10 -29.65
C ASP A 43 6.93 17.56 -29.77
N LEU A 44 8.14 17.02 -29.85
CA LEU A 44 8.39 15.58 -29.91
C LEU A 44 8.70 15.06 -28.50
N ARG A 45 8.04 13.99 -28.12
CA ARG A 45 8.15 13.37 -26.79
C ARG A 45 8.79 12.00 -26.85
N ASP A 46 9.71 11.74 -25.93
CA ASP A 46 10.15 10.40 -25.61
C ASP A 46 10.09 10.14 -24.10
N THR A 47 10.79 9.12 -23.60
CA THR A 47 10.79 8.73 -22.18
C THR A 47 11.50 9.74 -21.26
N THR A 48 12.35 10.63 -21.80
CA THR A 48 13.12 11.60 -21.02
C THR A 48 12.46 12.98 -20.99
N GLY A 49 11.59 13.28 -21.95
CA GLY A 49 10.91 14.57 -22.02
C GLY A 49 10.54 15.02 -23.43
N LEU A 50 10.57 16.33 -23.63
CA LEU A 50 10.13 16.99 -24.86
C LEU A 50 11.28 17.76 -25.49
N ILE A 51 11.32 17.79 -26.84
CA ILE A 51 12.11 18.76 -27.62
C ILE A 51 11.22 19.41 -28.68
N GLN A 52 11.40 20.71 -28.91
CA GLN A 52 10.73 21.41 -30.00
C GLN A 52 11.47 21.17 -31.32
N LEU A 53 10.75 20.65 -32.31
CA LEU A 53 11.18 20.56 -33.70
C LEU A 53 10.66 21.79 -34.47
N VAL A 54 11.49 22.36 -35.31
CA VAL A 54 11.14 23.53 -36.16
C VAL A 54 11.26 23.16 -37.62
N PHE A 55 10.19 23.39 -38.38
CA PHE A 55 10.12 23.19 -39.83
C PHE A 55 10.01 24.52 -40.52
N ASN A 56 11.05 24.85 -41.30
CA ASN A 56 11.12 26.11 -42.04
C ASN A 56 10.42 25.97 -43.42
N PRO A 57 9.55 26.91 -43.84
CA PRO A 57 8.88 26.89 -45.14
C PRO A 57 9.83 26.94 -46.33
N GLU A 58 11.09 27.32 -46.15
CA GLU A 58 12.12 27.28 -47.19
C GLU A 58 12.36 25.86 -47.75
N HIS A 59 12.09 24.82 -46.93
CA HIS A 59 12.18 23.41 -47.33
C HIS A 59 10.77 22.87 -47.63
N GLN A 60 10.23 23.18 -48.81
CA GLN A 60 8.83 22.92 -49.17
C GLN A 60 8.38 21.46 -48.97
N ASP A 61 9.19 20.48 -49.39
CA ASP A 61 8.86 19.05 -49.27
C ASP A 61 8.74 18.66 -47.79
N LEU A 62 9.71 19.04 -46.96
CA LEU A 62 9.72 18.76 -45.52
C LEU A 62 8.58 19.48 -44.80
N PHE A 63 8.30 20.71 -45.18
CA PHE A 63 7.20 21.49 -44.64
C PHE A 63 5.84 20.84 -44.94
N SER A 64 5.63 20.39 -46.19
CA SER A 64 4.42 19.68 -46.60
C SER A 64 4.21 18.35 -45.87
N GLU A 65 5.30 17.67 -45.52
CA GLU A 65 5.21 16.49 -44.65
C GLU A 65 4.85 16.87 -43.21
N ALA A 66 5.42 17.94 -42.67
CA ALA A 66 5.12 18.44 -41.34
C ALA A 66 3.64 18.88 -41.16
N GLU A 67 3.01 19.40 -42.23
CA GLU A 67 1.58 19.73 -42.25
C GLU A 67 0.67 18.54 -42.00
N LYS A 68 1.09 17.33 -42.40
CA LYS A 68 0.33 16.08 -42.27
C LYS A 68 0.46 15.45 -40.88
N LEU A 69 1.43 15.89 -40.09
CA LEU A 69 1.66 15.33 -38.77
C LEU A 69 0.45 15.53 -37.85
N ARG A 70 0.15 14.50 -37.05
CA ARG A 70 -0.91 14.50 -36.05
C ARG A 70 -0.37 13.99 -34.71
N GLY A 71 -1.08 14.25 -33.66
CA GLY A 71 -0.74 13.75 -32.30
C GLY A 71 -0.50 12.25 -32.29
N GLU A 72 0.48 11.82 -31.52
CA GLU A 72 0.90 10.44 -31.35
C GLU A 72 1.50 9.75 -32.61
N PHE A 73 1.75 10.47 -33.72
CA PHE A 73 2.58 9.93 -34.80
C PHE A 73 3.98 9.67 -34.26
N VAL A 74 4.61 8.59 -34.70
CA VAL A 74 5.98 8.23 -34.33
C VAL A 74 6.93 8.75 -35.42
N LEU A 75 7.88 9.56 -34.98
CA LEU A 75 8.81 10.25 -35.88
C LEU A 75 10.27 9.92 -35.53
N SER A 76 11.13 9.97 -36.56
CA SER A 76 12.56 10.21 -36.43
C SER A 76 12.88 11.50 -37.17
N ALA A 77 13.50 12.46 -36.49
CA ALA A 77 13.85 13.76 -37.05
C ALA A 77 15.34 14.03 -36.84
N SER A 78 16.03 14.40 -37.94
CA SER A 78 17.45 14.80 -37.90
C SER A 78 17.57 16.28 -38.28
N GLY A 79 18.49 16.96 -37.60
CA GLY A 79 18.69 18.38 -37.84
C GLY A 79 19.80 18.96 -36.98
N THR A 80 19.88 20.29 -36.93
CA THR A 80 20.86 21.00 -36.14
C THR A 80 20.22 21.66 -34.92
N ILE A 81 20.81 21.50 -33.76
CA ILE A 81 20.39 22.18 -32.52
C ILE A 81 20.75 23.66 -32.61
N ARG A 82 19.77 24.50 -32.26
CA ARG A 82 19.99 25.94 -32.11
C ARG A 82 19.30 26.50 -30.88
N ASN A 83 19.73 27.66 -30.44
CA ASN A 83 19.03 28.41 -29.40
C ASN A 83 17.65 28.83 -29.92
N ARG A 84 16.66 28.82 -29.06
CA ARG A 84 15.35 29.44 -29.36
C ARG A 84 15.55 30.96 -29.52
N PRO A 85 14.79 31.61 -30.39
CA PRO A 85 14.78 33.06 -30.50
C PRO A 85 14.45 33.74 -29.18
N GLU A 86 14.99 34.93 -28.96
CA GLU A 86 14.71 35.75 -27.79
C GLU A 86 13.20 35.95 -27.60
N GLY A 87 12.68 35.76 -26.38
CA GLY A 87 11.25 35.83 -26.09
C GLY A 87 10.45 34.53 -26.34
N THR A 88 11.07 33.46 -26.88
CA THR A 88 10.40 32.16 -27.12
C THR A 88 10.93 31.03 -26.20
N ILE A 89 11.84 31.36 -25.26
CA ILE A 89 12.35 30.44 -24.27
C ILE A 89 11.21 29.98 -23.35
N ASN A 90 11.11 28.66 -23.14
CA ASN A 90 10.11 28.08 -22.25
C ASN A 90 10.78 27.53 -20.96
N PRO A 91 10.72 28.26 -19.84
CA PRO A 91 11.36 27.83 -18.60
C PRO A 91 10.73 26.58 -17.94
N GLU A 92 9.55 26.17 -18.39
CA GLU A 92 8.87 24.96 -17.88
C GLU A 92 9.44 23.65 -18.45
N LEU A 93 10.24 23.75 -19.52
CA LEU A 93 10.86 22.58 -20.15
C LEU A 93 12.37 22.56 -19.92
N PRO A 94 12.96 21.41 -19.54
CA PRO A 94 14.43 21.27 -19.41
C PRO A 94 15.17 21.64 -20.72
N THR A 95 14.55 21.43 -21.87
CA THR A 95 15.06 21.76 -23.20
C THR A 95 14.54 23.09 -23.73
N GLY A 96 13.96 23.91 -22.86
CA GLY A 96 13.21 25.11 -23.27
C GLY A 96 14.05 26.25 -23.84
N GLU A 97 15.37 26.20 -23.73
CA GLU A 97 16.32 27.17 -24.32
C GLU A 97 16.74 26.79 -25.75
N VAL A 98 16.53 25.51 -26.16
CA VAL A 98 16.98 24.98 -27.45
C VAL A 98 15.83 24.41 -28.27
N GLU A 99 16.08 24.25 -29.57
CA GLU A 99 15.17 23.62 -30.50
C GLU A 99 15.94 22.92 -31.61
N LEU A 100 15.35 21.90 -32.24
CA LEU A 100 15.94 21.21 -33.36
C LEU A 100 15.41 21.83 -34.70
N LEU A 101 16.29 22.48 -35.44
CA LEU A 101 15.98 22.86 -36.83
C LEU A 101 16.05 21.61 -37.72
N VAL A 102 14.89 21.11 -38.15
CA VAL A 102 14.78 19.84 -38.86
C VAL A 102 15.27 19.95 -40.30
N LEU A 103 16.14 19.03 -40.69
CA LEU A 103 16.67 18.89 -42.06
C LEU A 103 16.18 17.59 -42.71
N SER A 104 15.80 16.59 -41.95
CA SER A 104 15.23 15.33 -42.43
C SER A 104 14.19 14.80 -41.45
N LEU A 105 13.09 14.28 -41.98
CA LEU A 105 11.98 13.72 -41.26
C LEU A 105 11.62 12.35 -41.82
N VAL A 106 11.43 11.37 -40.93
CA VAL A 106 10.88 10.08 -41.29
C VAL A 106 9.67 9.81 -40.38
N VAL A 107 8.51 9.65 -40.97
CA VAL A 107 7.32 9.15 -40.24
C VAL A 107 7.45 7.64 -40.14
N LEU A 108 7.78 7.17 -38.95
CA LEU A 108 7.96 5.74 -38.65
C LEU A 108 6.62 5.01 -38.54
N ASN A 109 5.61 5.70 -37.99
CA ASN A 109 4.25 5.17 -37.91
C ASN A 109 3.23 6.31 -37.73
N THR A 110 2.02 6.09 -38.20
CA THR A 110 0.89 6.99 -37.98
C THR A 110 0.06 6.54 -36.78
N SER A 111 -0.83 7.40 -36.29
CA SER A 111 -1.73 7.10 -35.18
C SER A 111 -3.18 7.43 -35.55
N ALA A 112 -4.11 6.60 -35.09
CA ALA A 112 -5.50 7.03 -35.01
C ALA A 112 -5.66 8.08 -33.91
N THR A 113 -6.78 8.79 -33.86
CA THR A 113 -7.09 9.73 -32.78
C THR A 113 -7.20 8.98 -31.46
N PRO A 114 -6.38 9.31 -30.44
CA PRO A 114 -6.45 8.66 -29.15
C PRO A 114 -7.83 8.87 -28.50
N PRO A 115 -8.30 7.93 -27.66
CA PRO A 115 -9.57 8.05 -26.93
C PRO A 115 -9.53 9.14 -25.84
N PHE A 116 -8.36 9.60 -25.44
CA PHE A 116 -8.11 10.72 -24.53
C PHE A 116 -6.72 11.32 -24.77
N HIS A 117 -6.55 12.59 -24.42
CA HIS A 117 -5.25 13.26 -24.51
C HIS A 117 -4.52 13.21 -23.15
N HIS A 118 -3.19 13.36 -23.16
CA HIS A 118 -2.33 13.25 -21.97
C HIS A 118 -2.74 14.17 -20.82
N ASN A 119 -3.32 15.33 -21.11
CA ASN A 119 -3.72 16.34 -20.13
C ASN A 119 -5.20 16.26 -19.74
N GLU A 120 -5.96 15.29 -20.26
CA GLU A 120 -7.38 15.13 -19.98
C GLU A 120 -7.61 14.19 -18.80
N HIS A 121 -8.59 14.53 -17.96
CA HIS A 121 -9.11 13.64 -16.92
C HIS A 121 -10.04 12.61 -17.59
N ALA A 122 -9.48 11.47 -18.01
CA ALA A 122 -10.26 10.34 -18.47
C ALA A 122 -10.75 9.50 -17.29
N HIS A 123 -11.96 8.93 -17.43
CA HIS A 123 -12.50 7.98 -16.46
C HIS A 123 -11.57 6.76 -16.30
N GLU A 124 -11.48 6.20 -15.09
CA GLU A 124 -10.55 5.11 -14.77
C GLU A 124 -10.68 3.92 -15.74
N ASP A 125 -11.90 3.51 -16.09
CA ASP A 125 -12.14 2.39 -17.00
C ASP A 125 -11.55 2.62 -18.38
N VAL A 126 -11.61 3.86 -18.89
CA VAL A 126 -11.01 4.22 -20.19
C VAL A 126 -9.49 4.19 -20.09
N ARG A 127 -8.92 4.70 -19.00
CA ARG A 127 -7.48 4.63 -18.71
C ARG A 127 -6.99 3.19 -18.62
N LEU A 128 -7.72 2.30 -17.95
CA LEU A 128 -7.39 0.89 -17.81
C LEU A 128 -7.53 0.13 -19.13
N LYS A 129 -8.55 0.43 -19.93
CA LYS A 129 -8.74 -0.17 -21.26
C LYS A 129 -7.62 0.19 -22.23
N TYR A 130 -7.19 1.45 -22.23
CA TYR A 130 -6.12 1.95 -23.08
C TYR A 130 -4.84 2.22 -22.26
N ARG A 131 -4.53 1.32 -21.32
CA ARG A 131 -3.46 1.49 -20.35
C ARG A 131 -2.10 1.84 -20.97
N TYR A 132 -1.78 1.31 -22.14
CA TYR A 132 -0.57 1.65 -22.89
C TYR A 132 -0.50 3.12 -23.33
N LEU A 133 -1.63 3.81 -23.47
CA LEU A 133 -1.67 5.27 -23.69
C LEU A 133 -1.56 6.03 -22.37
N ASP A 134 -2.24 5.56 -21.33
CA ASP A 134 -2.19 6.16 -20.00
C ASP A 134 -0.75 6.14 -19.43
N LEU A 135 0.01 5.06 -19.66
CA LEU A 135 1.41 4.93 -19.30
C LEU A 135 2.37 5.89 -20.02
N ARG A 136 1.94 6.56 -21.09
CA ARG A 136 2.69 7.63 -21.73
C ARG A 136 2.63 8.96 -20.98
N ARG A 137 1.74 9.10 -20.00
CA ARG A 137 1.62 10.29 -19.14
C ARG A 137 2.82 10.35 -18.21
N ASN A 138 3.38 11.54 -18.03
CA ASN A 138 4.57 11.75 -17.20
C ASN A 138 4.39 11.24 -15.77
N GLU A 139 3.22 11.49 -15.17
CA GLU A 139 2.87 11.01 -13.83
C GLU A 139 2.97 9.48 -13.74
N MET A 140 2.32 8.76 -14.67
CA MET A 140 2.30 7.30 -14.68
C MET A 140 3.68 6.70 -14.96
N ALA A 141 4.42 7.30 -15.92
CA ALA A 141 5.78 6.87 -16.22
C ALA A 141 6.71 7.08 -15.00
N ASN A 142 6.57 8.22 -14.30
CA ASN A 142 7.34 8.50 -13.09
C ASN A 142 7.02 7.53 -11.95
N ASN A 143 5.75 7.20 -11.75
CA ASN A 143 5.34 6.21 -10.73
C ASN A 143 6.02 4.85 -10.94
N LEU A 144 6.08 4.38 -12.20
CA LEU A 144 6.77 3.13 -12.51
C LEU A 144 8.30 3.25 -12.37
N LYS A 145 8.86 4.42 -12.65
CA LYS A 145 10.29 4.68 -12.44
C LYS A 145 10.64 4.67 -10.94
N VAL A 146 9.84 5.34 -10.11
CA VAL A 146 10.01 5.31 -8.66
C VAL A 146 9.90 3.87 -8.13
N ARG A 147 8.90 3.11 -8.62
CA ARG A 147 8.78 1.68 -8.27
C ARG A 147 10.04 0.88 -8.65
N HIS A 148 10.60 1.12 -9.84
CA HIS A 148 11.86 0.51 -10.26
C HIS A 148 13.00 0.88 -9.31
N ASP A 149 13.15 2.16 -8.95
CA ASP A 149 14.19 2.66 -8.07
C ASP A 149 14.07 2.07 -6.65
N ILE A 150 12.83 1.91 -6.14
CA ILE A 150 12.54 1.21 -4.88
C ILE A 150 13.09 -0.22 -4.93
N ILE A 151 12.71 -1.00 -5.93
CA ILE A 151 13.14 -2.40 -6.04
C ILE A 151 14.67 -2.50 -6.16
N ARG A 152 15.27 -1.62 -6.95
CA ARG A 152 16.72 -1.57 -7.13
C ARG A 152 17.46 -1.24 -5.82
N SER A 153 16.97 -0.24 -5.06
CA SER A 153 17.55 0.13 -3.77
C SER A 153 17.47 -1.01 -2.76
N LEU A 154 16.31 -1.66 -2.66
CA LEU A 154 16.09 -2.80 -1.76
C LEU A 154 17.03 -3.97 -2.10
N ARG A 155 17.15 -4.36 -3.38
CA ARG A 155 18.09 -5.40 -3.84
C ARG A 155 19.53 -5.05 -3.49
N ASN A 156 19.97 -3.84 -3.83
CA ASN A 156 21.33 -3.37 -3.55
C ASN A 156 21.68 -3.40 -2.06
N PHE A 157 20.71 -3.06 -1.19
CA PHE A 157 20.91 -3.10 0.25
C PHE A 157 21.05 -4.55 0.74
N LEU A 158 20.17 -5.44 0.31
CA LEU A 158 20.16 -6.84 0.74
C LEU A 158 21.38 -7.60 0.23
N ASP A 159 21.78 -7.39 -1.02
CA ASP A 159 22.99 -7.99 -1.61
C ASP A 159 24.25 -7.58 -0.82
N LYS A 160 24.37 -6.29 -0.42
CA LYS A 160 25.48 -5.81 0.43
C LYS A 160 25.48 -6.39 1.85
N LYS A 161 24.38 -7.00 2.27
CA LYS A 161 24.19 -7.65 3.58
C LYS A 161 24.25 -9.19 3.48
N ASP A 162 24.71 -9.70 2.35
CA ASP A 162 24.87 -11.14 2.04
C ASP A 162 23.54 -11.92 2.03
N PHE A 163 22.43 -11.27 1.71
CA PHE A 163 21.18 -11.97 1.40
C PHE A 163 21.25 -12.56 -0.01
N ILE A 164 20.66 -13.72 -0.19
CA ILE A 164 20.60 -14.43 -1.48
C ILE A 164 19.19 -14.33 -2.05
N ASP A 165 19.08 -13.86 -3.30
CA ASP A 165 17.81 -13.85 -4.04
C ASP A 165 17.54 -15.25 -4.59
N ILE A 166 16.50 -15.93 -4.06
CA ILE A 166 16.14 -17.30 -4.45
C ILE A 166 14.67 -17.33 -4.86
N GLU A 167 14.41 -17.77 -6.10
CA GLU A 167 13.05 -17.97 -6.59
C GLU A 167 12.39 -19.20 -5.97
N THR A 168 11.11 -19.08 -5.65
CA THR A 168 10.27 -20.16 -5.15
C THR A 168 9.18 -20.52 -6.16
N PRO A 169 8.59 -21.72 -6.11
CA PRO A 169 7.57 -22.13 -7.06
C PRO A 169 6.34 -21.24 -7.09
N ILE A 170 5.85 -20.96 -8.29
CA ILE A 170 4.53 -20.32 -8.51
C ILE A 170 3.41 -21.37 -8.61
N LEU A 171 3.70 -22.56 -9.15
CA LEU A 171 2.77 -23.69 -9.13
C LEU A 171 3.03 -24.51 -7.88
N THR A 172 2.20 -24.34 -6.85
CA THR A 172 2.40 -24.96 -5.54
C THR A 172 1.15 -25.72 -5.10
N LYS A 173 1.18 -26.28 -3.92
CA LYS A 173 0.02 -26.87 -3.26
C LYS A 173 -0.79 -25.79 -2.58
N ALA A 174 -2.13 -25.92 -2.58
CA ALA A 174 -3.01 -25.04 -1.82
C ALA A 174 -2.67 -25.07 -0.32
N THR A 175 -2.47 -23.90 0.26
CA THR A 175 -2.15 -23.73 1.68
C THR A 175 -3.06 -22.65 2.28
N PRO A 176 -3.74 -22.92 3.41
CA PRO A 176 -4.64 -21.96 4.02
C PRO A 176 -3.83 -20.89 4.78
N GLU A 177 -3.52 -19.78 4.13
CA GLU A 177 -2.83 -18.61 4.71
C GLU A 177 -3.77 -17.41 4.97
N GLY A 178 -5.10 -17.64 5.01
CA GLY A 178 -6.09 -16.60 5.31
C GLY A 178 -6.96 -16.19 4.11
N ALA A 179 -6.40 -16.01 2.91
CA ALA A 179 -7.15 -15.74 1.69
C ALA A 179 -7.57 -17.04 0.97
N ARG A 180 -8.42 -16.93 -0.06
CA ARG A 180 -8.67 -18.04 -0.98
C ARG A 180 -7.56 -18.13 -2.02
N ASP A 181 -7.23 -19.38 -2.40
CA ASP A 181 -6.22 -19.66 -3.42
C ASP A 181 -6.83 -19.59 -4.84
N TYR A 182 -6.04 -19.10 -5.80
CA TYR A 182 -6.31 -19.32 -7.22
C TYR A 182 -5.84 -20.71 -7.62
N LEU A 183 -6.74 -21.52 -8.19
CA LEU A 183 -6.47 -22.90 -8.58
C LEU A 183 -6.10 -23.00 -10.07
N VAL A 184 -5.07 -23.77 -10.39
CA VAL A 184 -4.61 -24.06 -11.74
C VAL A 184 -4.71 -25.57 -11.98
N PRO A 185 -5.58 -26.03 -12.91
CA PRO A 185 -5.78 -27.47 -13.13
C PRO A 185 -4.53 -28.13 -13.76
N SER A 186 -4.22 -29.34 -13.30
CA SER A 186 -3.12 -30.15 -13.87
C SER A 186 -3.58 -30.90 -15.11
N ARG A 187 -2.87 -30.75 -16.23
CA ARG A 187 -3.11 -31.53 -17.45
C ARG A 187 -2.65 -32.98 -17.31
N THR A 188 -1.55 -33.20 -16.60
CA THR A 188 -0.94 -34.53 -16.46
C THR A 188 -1.58 -35.37 -15.36
N GLN A 189 -2.18 -34.74 -14.36
CA GLN A 189 -2.89 -35.40 -13.26
C GLN A 189 -4.31 -34.86 -13.22
N LYS A 190 -5.19 -35.50 -14.02
CA LYS A 190 -6.58 -35.06 -14.18
C LYS A 190 -7.35 -35.16 -12.87
N GLY A 191 -7.97 -34.06 -12.48
CA GLY A 191 -8.69 -33.93 -11.22
C GLY A 191 -7.86 -33.26 -10.11
N ASP A 192 -6.55 -33.14 -10.27
CA ASP A 192 -5.67 -32.42 -9.34
C ASP A 192 -5.40 -31.01 -9.82
N PHE A 193 -5.12 -30.13 -8.84
CA PHE A 193 -4.87 -28.71 -9.08
C PHE A 193 -3.61 -28.25 -8.37
N PHE A 194 -2.85 -27.42 -9.05
CA PHE A 194 -1.92 -26.50 -8.39
C PHE A 194 -2.69 -25.31 -7.83
N ALA A 195 -2.10 -24.64 -6.84
CA ALA A 195 -2.53 -23.33 -6.40
C ALA A 195 -1.45 -22.28 -6.70
N LEU A 196 -1.86 -21.04 -6.96
CA LEU A 196 -0.93 -19.93 -7.00
C LEU A 196 -0.63 -19.46 -5.56
N PRO A 197 0.64 -19.14 -5.21
CA PRO A 197 1.04 -18.88 -3.84
C PRO A 197 0.48 -17.55 -3.33
N GLN A 198 -0.04 -17.55 -2.11
CA GLN A 198 -0.43 -16.33 -1.40
C GLN A 198 0.81 -15.55 -0.92
N SER A 199 1.88 -16.26 -0.62
CA SER A 199 3.22 -15.79 -0.29
C SER A 199 4.21 -16.96 -0.40
N PRO A 200 5.53 -16.75 -0.42
CA PRO A 200 6.53 -17.83 -0.36
C PRO A 200 6.79 -18.34 1.07
N GLN A 201 5.86 -18.14 2.03
CA GLN A 201 6.06 -18.36 3.46
C GLN A 201 6.66 -19.73 3.81
N LEU A 202 6.10 -20.80 3.28
CA LEU A 202 6.57 -22.15 3.61
C LEU A 202 7.95 -22.44 2.98
N PHE A 203 8.17 -21.98 1.76
CA PHE A 203 9.43 -22.19 1.06
C PHE A 203 10.58 -21.41 1.68
N LYS A 204 10.37 -20.17 2.11
CA LYS A 204 11.43 -19.40 2.76
C LYS A 204 11.85 -19.99 4.11
N GLN A 205 10.94 -20.62 4.86
CA GLN A 205 11.27 -21.39 6.05
C GLN A 205 12.07 -22.65 5.70
N LEU A 206 11.68 -23.40 4.65
CA LEU A 206 12.44 -24.55 4.17
C LEU A 206 13.85 -24.17 3.73
N LEU A 207 14.07 -22.99 3.15
CA LEU A 207 15.41 -22.49 2.81
C LEU A 207 16.26 -22.28 4.07
N MET A 208 15.70 -21.79 5.16
CA MET A 208 16.44 -21.71 6.44
C MET A 208 16.82 -23.10 6.96
N MET A 209 15.90 -24.05 6.87
CA MET A 209 16.18 -25.47 7.22
C MET A 209 17.18 -26.12 6.27
N SER A 210 17.34 -25.60 5.06
CA SER A 210 18.33 -26.06 4.08
C SER A 210 19.73 -25.50 4.31
N GLY A 211 19.93 -24.70 5.35
CA GLY A 211 21.22 -24.13 5.71
C GLY A 211 21.55 -22.78 5.06
N PHE A 212 20.56 -22.09 4.49
CA PHE A 212 20.71 -20.70 4.07
C PHE A 212 20.50 -19.77 5.27
N ASP A 213 21.42 -18.81 5.47
CA ASP A 213 21.33 -17.88 6.59
C ASP A 213 20.44 -16.69 6.30
N LYS A 214 20.41 -16.21 5.05
CA LYS A 214 19.73 -14.99 4.66
C LYS A 214 19.15 -15.13 3.26
N TYR A 215 17.87 -15.01 3.15
CA TYR A 215 17.10 -15.12 1.90
C TYR A 215 16.30 -13.86 1.66
N TYR A 216 16.16 -13.48 0.39
CA TYR A 216 15.10 -12.59 -0.05
C TYR A 216 14.58 -12.97 -1.44
N GLN A 217 13.39 -12.45 -1.79
CA GLN A 217 12.81 -12.58 -3.12
C GLN A 217 11.84 -11.43 -3.38
N ILE A 218 11.86 -10.88 -4.60
CA ILE A 218 10.77 -10.03 -5.09
C ILE A 218 9.70 -10.96 -5.66
N ALA A 219 8.77 -11.38 -4.81
CA ALA A 219 7.81 -12.44 -5.11
C ALA A 219 6.50 -11.90 -5.70
N ARG A 220 5.94 -12.63 -6.68
CA ARG A 220 4.54 -12.44 -7.09
C ARG A 220 3.64 -13.26 -6.19
N CYS A 221 2.64 -12.61 -5.61
CA CYS A 221 1.68 -13.20 -4.69
C CYS A 221 0.27 -13.07 -5.25
N PHE A 222 -0.61 -14.01 -4.91
CA PHE A 222 -1.96 -14.12 -5.47
C PHE A 222 -2.96 -14.37 -4.33
N ARG A 223 -4.01 -13.55 -4.24
CA ARG A 223 -5.06 -13.72 -3.23
C ARG A 223 -6.42 -13.43 -3.84
N ASP A 224 -7.35 -14.37 -3.74
CA ASP A 224 -8.74 -14.18 -4.15
C ASP A 224 -9.55 -13.59 -3.00
N GLU A 225 -9.47 -12.28 -2.88
CA GLU A 225 -10.12 -11.47 -1.84
C GLU A 225 -10.96 -10.35 -2.44
N ASP A 226 -11.80 -9.73 -1.61
CA ASP A 226 -12.51 -8.51 -1.98
C ASP A 226 -11.51 -7.36 -2.18
N LEU A 227 -11.55 -6.75 -3.37
CA LEU A 227 -10.60 -5.73 -3.76
C LEU A 227 -10.98 -4.34 -3.21
N ARG A 228 -9.95 -3.59 -2.80
CA ARG A 228 -10.03 -2.21 -2.33
C ARG A 228 -9.02 -1.34 -3.09
N ALA A 229 -8.94 -0.06 -2.76
CA ALA A 229 -7.97 0.85 -3.38
C ALA A 229 -6.50 0.40 -3.20
N ASP A 230 -6.20 -0.31 -2.12
CA ASP A 230 -4.89 -0.80 -1.72
C ASP A 230 -4.73 -2.34 -1.84
N ARG A 231 -5.63 -3.01 -2.58
CA ARG A 231 -5.60 -4.47 -2.81
C ARG A 231 -5.77 -4.83 -4.27
N GLN A 232 -5.00 -5.81 -4.71
CA GLN A 232 -5.07 -6.42 -6.04
C GLN A 232 -5.04 -7.96 -5.92
N PRO A 233 -5.66 -8.72 -6.84
CA PRO A 233 -5.67 -10.18 -6.78
C PRO A 233 -4.27 -10.77 -7.03
N GLU A 234 -3.41 -10.02 -7.69
CA GLU A 234 -1.99 -10.29 -7.87
C GLU A 234 -1.17 -9.06 -7.53
N PHE A 235 -0.17 -9.22 -6.70
CA PHE A 235 0.65 -8.12 -6.17
C PHE A 235 2.10 -8.57 -5.94
N THR A 236 2.96 -7.64 -5.57
CA THR A 236 4.38 -7.91 -5.38
C THR A 236 4.77 -7.69 -3.93
N GLN A 237 5.46 -8.68 -3.35
CA GLN A 237 6.10 -8.56 -2.05
C GLN A 237 7.63 -8.61 -2.18
N LEU A 238 8.33 -7.93 -1.28
CA LEU A 238 9.68 -8.28 -0.91
C LEU A 238 9.59 -9.20 0.29
N ASP A 239 9.90 -10.47 0.10
CA ASP A 239 9.96 -11.47 1.15
C ASP A 239 11.39 -11.66 1.64
N ILE A 240 11.58 -11.70 2.96
CA ILE A 240 12.88 -11.81 3.63
C ILE A 240 12.77 -12.86 4.72
N GLU A 241 13.83 -13.68 4.87
CA GLU A 241 13.95 -14.63 5.99
C GLU A 241 15.42 -14.74 6.41
N MET A 242 15.66 -14.88 7.72
CA MET A 242 16.99 -14.97 8.32
C MET A 242 17.04 -16.06 9.38
N SER A 243 18.12 -16.85 9.39
CA SER A 243 18.42 -17.82 10.44
C SER A 243 19.18 -17.17 11.60
N PHE A 244 19.09 -17.78 12.79
CA PHE A 244 19.81 -17.38 14.00
C PHE A 244 19.61 -15.92 14.39
N VAL A 245 18.40 -15.43 14.22
CA VAL A 245 18.02 -14.04 14.48
C VAL A 245 16.97 -13.92 15.59
N SER A 246 17.02 -12.83 16.34
CA SER A 246 15.97 -12.42 17.27
C SER A 246 15.01 -11.43 16.61
N GLU A 247 13.87 -11.18 17.24
CA GLU A 247 12.92 -10.11 16.83
C GLU A 247 13.65 -8.79 16.65
N GLU A 248 14.43 -8.36 17.63
CA GLU A 248 15.22 -7.13 17.59
C GLU A 248 16.20 -7.09 16.40
N GLY A 249 16.86 -8.20 16.10
CA GLY A 249 17.79 -8.30 14.96
C GLY A 249 17.10 -8.11 13.61
N VAL A 250 15.86 -8.63 13.47
CA VAL A 250 15.04 -8.39 12.27
C VAL A 250 14.66 -6.92 12.19
N LEU A 251 14.09 -6.35 13.26
CA LEU A 251 13.63 -4.95 13.28
C LEU A 251 14.77 -3.98 12.93
N GLN A 252 15.94 -4.11 13.55
CA GLN A 252 17.11 -3.23 13.28
C GLN A 252 17.61 -3.34 11.84
N THR A 253 17.61 -4.55 11.28
CA THR A 253 18.04 -4.76 9.88
C THR A 253 17.06 -4.09 8.91
N MET A 254 15.76 -4.25 9.16
CA MET A 254 14.71 -3.67 8.32
C MET A 254 14.62 -2.15 8.46
N GLU A 255 14.79 -1.61 9.67
CA GLU A 255 14.89 -0.15 9.87
C GLU A 255 16.02 0.45 9.03
N SER A 256 17.20 -0.18 9.07
CA SER A 256 18.34 0.26 8.27
C SER A 256 18.06 0.22 6.77
N MET A 257 17.37 -0.82 6.31
CA MET A 257 16.94 -0.98 4.90
C MET A 257 15.98 0.12 4.47
N ILE A 258 14.95 0.38 5.27
CA ILE A 258 13.92 1.37 4.93
C ILE A 258 14.49 2.79 4.99
N ARG A 259 15.33 3.11 5.97
CA ARG A 259 16.04 4.41 6.00
C ARG A 259 16.92 4.63 4.77
N ASN A 260 17.70 3.61 4.37
CA ASN A 260 18.50 3.67 3.15
C ASN A 260 17.63 3.90 1.91
N LEU A 261 16.52 3.19 1.80
CA LEU A 261 15.57 3.34 0.69
C LEU A 261 15.04 4.77 0.55
N PHE A 262 14.55 5.36 1.64
CA PHE A 262 14.01 6.72 1.62
C PHE A 262 15.08 7.76 1.30
N GLN A 263 16.27 7.59 1.84
CA GLN A 263 17.41 8.47 1.53
C GLN A 263 17.82 8.38 0.05
N GLU A 264 17.90 7.17 -0.53
CA GLU A 264 18.33 6.99 -1.93
C GLU A 264 17.27 7.43 -2.95
N VAL A 265 16.00 7.16 -2.69
CA VAL A 265 14.93 7.36 -3.69
C VAL A 265 14.27 8.75 -3.56
N LEU A 266 14.04 9.21 -2.33
CA LEU A 266 13.33 10.47 -2.07
C LEU A 266 14.25 11.60 -1.58
N SER A 267 15.50 11.29 -1.19
CA SER A 267 16.40 12.21 -0.47
C SER A 267 15.77 12.76 0.82
N ASP A 268 14.92 11.98 1.47
CA ASP A 268 14.13 12.35 2.64
C ASP A 268 14.49 11.39 3.81
N PRO A 269 15.26 11.82 4.80
CA PRO A 269 15.72 10.96 5.87
C PRO A 269 14.59 10.63 6.84
N LEU A 270 14.47 9.35 7.19
CA LEU A 270 13.55 8.89 8.23
C LEU A 270 14.18 8.99 9.64
N PRO A 271 13.38 9.06 10.71
CA PRO A 271 13.88 9.06 12.09
C PRO A 271 14.71 7.81 12.42
N ASP A 272 15.55 7.91 13.45
CA ASP A 272 16.35 6.82 13.98
C ASP A 272 16.36 6.87 15.52
N PRO A 273 15.85 5.87 16.24
CA PRO A 273 15.14 4.67 15.76
C PRO A 273 13.68 4.97 15.36
N PHE A 274 12.99 3.98 14.76
CA PHE A 274 11.55 4.04 14.56
C PHE A 274 10.81 3.87 15.90
N ILE A 275 9.64 4.50 15.99
CA ILE A 275 8.76 4.35 17.16
C ILE A 275 8.31 2.90 17.27
N ARG A 276 8.21 2.39 18.50
CA ARG A 276 7.68 1.05 18.82
C ARG A 276 6.48 1.18 19.72
N LEU A 277 5.42 0.49 19.38
CA LEU A 277 4.20 0.38 20.19
C LEU A 277 3.83 -1.08 20.30
N SER A 278 3.33 -1.48 21.48
CA SER A 278 2.63 -2.75 21.60
C SER A 278 1.28 -2.68 20.87
N TYR A 279 0.77 -3.83 20.46
CA TYR A 279 -0.59 -3.94 19.91
C TYR A 279 -1.62 -3.36 20.90
N GLU A 280 -1.49 -3.66 22.18
CA GLU A 280 -2.37 -3.14 23.24
C GLU A 280 -2.35 -1.60 23.28
N ASP A 281 -1.16 -0.98 23.31
CA ASP A 281 -1.02 0.48 23.31
C ASP A 281 -1.61 1.10 22.03
N ALA A 282 -1.37 0.50 20.88
CA ALA A 282 -1.88 0.99 19.60
C ALA A 282 -3.43 0.95 19.59
N MET A 283 -4.03 -0.14 20.03
CA MET A 283 -5.48 -0.29 20.13
C MET A 283 -6.08 0.63 21.20
N ALA A 284 -5.43 0.79 22.34
CA ALA A 284 -5.91 1.66 23.41
C ALA A 284 -5.89 3.15 23.01
N ARG A 285 -4.78 3.61 22.41
CA ARG A 285 -4.54 5.05 22.12
C ARG A 285 -5.08 5.49 20.76
N PHE A 286 -5.15 4.60 19.80
CA PHE A 286 -5.48 4.97 18.40
C PHE A 286 -6.67 4.19 17.82
N GLY A 287 -7.11 3.11 18.49
CA GLY A 287 -8.21 2.26 18.04
C GLY A 287 -7.87 1.41 16.80
N THR A 288 -6.60 1.26 16.47
CA THR A 288 -6.12 0.50 15.32
C THR A 288 -4.68 0.03 15.52
N ASP A 289 -4.34 -1.11 14.96
CA ASP A 289 -3.00 -1.68 14.88
C ASP A 289 -2.07 -1.00 13.85
N ARG A 290 -2.60 -0.07 13.07
CA ARG A 290 -1.86 0.71 12.05
C ARG A 290 -2.14 2.21 12.16
N PRO A 291 -1.77 2.84 13.27
CA PRO A 291 -2.07 4.26 13.48
C PRO A 291 -1.25 5.17 12.56
N ASN A 292 -1.88 6.22 12.04
CA ASN A 292 -1.15 7.34 11.45
C ASN A 292 -0.70 8.29 12.57
N LEU A 293 0.58 8.30 12.90
CA LEU A 293 1.14 9.18 13.94
C LEU A 293 1.28 10.63 13.49
N GLY A 294 1.08 10.94 12.20
CA GLY A 294 0.91 12.31 11.71
C GLY A 294 -0.34 13.00 12.28
N VAL A 295 -1.31 12.23 12.78
CA VAL A 295 -2.45 12.74 13.54
C VAL A 295 -2.10 12.73 15.03
N ALA A 296 -2.03 13.88 15.66
CA ALA A 296 -1.63 13.99 17.08
C ALA A 296 -2.74 13.63 18.09
N MET A 297 -4.00 13.52 17.65
CA MET A 297 -5.12 13.15 18.52
C MET A 297 -4.99 11.68 18.96
N GLU A 298 -5.32 11.39 20.22
CA GLU A 298 -5.38 10.05 20.79
C GLU A 298 -6.75 9.81 21.42
N LEU A 299 -7.17 8.56 21.47
CA LEU A 299 -8.31 8.12 22.26
C LEU A 299 -7.93 8.14 23.73
N VAL A 300 -8.78 8.71 24.57
CA VAL A 300 -8.59 8.74 26.01
C VAL A 300 -9.71 7.94 26.66
N ASP A 301 -9.36 6.92 27.43
CA ASP A 301 -10.33 6.13 28.18
C ASP A 301 -10.89 6.95 29.36
N VAL A 302 -12.20 6.94 29.50
CA VAL A 302 -12.94 7.64 30.55
C VAL A 302 -13.97 6.73 31.24
N GLY A 303 -13.84 5.40 31.03
CA GLY A 303 -14.76 4.41 31.58
C GLY A 303 -14.89 4.50 33.10
N ASP A 304 -13.77 4.71 33.81
CA ASP A 304 -13.76 4.87 35.27
C ASP A 304 -14.63 6.07 35.75
N LEU A 305 -14.67 7.16 34.99
CA LEU A 305 -15.50 8.34 35.30
C LEU A 305 -16.98 8.11 34.98
N MET A 306 -17.28 7.16 34.09
CA MET A 306 -18.64 6.94 33.57
C MET A 306 -19.42 5.83 34.30
N ARG A 307 -18.79 5.08 35.22
CA ARG A 307 -19.42 3.91 35.90
C ARG A 307 -20.67 4.27 36.68
N GLN A 308 -20.73 5.45 37.27
CA GLN A 308 -21.80 5.86 38.18
C GLN A 308 -22.72 6.93 37.62
N VAL A 309 -22.51 7.37 36.37
CA VAL A 309 -23.36 8.40 35.75
C VAL A 309 -24.78 7.85 35.49
N GLU A 310 -25.77 8.72 35.57
CA GLU A 310 -27.18 8.33 35.32
C GLU A 310 -27.49 8.02 33.84
N PHE A 311 -26.54 8.23 32.94
CA PHE A 311 -26.69 8.00 31.51
C PHE A 311 -26.31 6.56 31.14
N ASN A 312 -27.30 5.67 31.02
CA ASN A 312 -27.11 4.24 30.75
C ASN A 312 -26.29 3.95 29.48
N VAL A 313 -26.28 4.84 28.49
CA VAL A 313 -25.44 4.70 27.28
C VAL A 313 -23.96 4.69 27.66
N PHE A 314 -23.56 5.35 28.74
CA PHE A 314 -22.17 5.37 29.22
C PHE A 314 -21.96 4.37 30.37
N SER A 315 -22.84 4.37 31.38
CA SER A 315 -22.64 3.51 32.55
C SER A 315 -22.77 2.01 32.23
N GLY A 316 -23.57 1.64 31.24
CA GLY A 316 -23.63 0.25 30.77
C GLY A 316 -22.28 -0.26 30.26
N PRO A 317 -21.73 0.34 29.19
CA PRO A 317 -20.40 -0.03 28.69
C PRO A 317 -19.26 0.16 29.71
N ALA A 318 -19.33 1.16 30.57
CA ALA A 318 -18.31 1.41 31.59
C ALA A 318 -18.24 0.32 32.68
N ASN A 319 -19.29 -0.48 32.85
CA ASN A 319 -19.38 -1.59 33.80
C ASN A 319 -19.29 -2.97 33.10
N ASP A 320 -19.16 -3.02 31.79
CA ASP A 320 -18.99 -4.26 31.03
C ASP A 320 -17.51 -4.41 30.62
N LYS A 321 -16.92 -5.57 30.93
CA LYS A 321 -15.50 -5.88 30.65
C LYS A 321 -15.14 -5.94 29.16
N ASP A 322 -16.12 -6.26 28.32
CA ASP A 322 -15.94 -6.39 26.86
C ASP A 322 -16.27 -5.07 26.10
N SER A 323 -16.56 -4.01 26.88
CA SER A 323 -16.92 -2.68 26.40
C SER A 323 -15.98 -1.62 26.94
N ARG A 324 -15.98 -0.44 26.32
CA ARG A 324 -15.24 0.73 26.82
C ARG A 324 -16.00 2.02 26.57
N VAL A 325 -15.68 3.05 27.37
CA VAL A 325 -16.06 4.42 27.08
C VAL A 325 -14.79 5.22 26.87
N ALA A 326 -14.60 5.70 25.65
CA ALA A 326 -13.45 6.50 25.29
C ALA A 326 -13.89 7.81 24.62
N CYS A 327 -13.01 8.79 24.63
CA CYS A 327 -13.25 10.06 23.97
C CYS A 327 -12.07 10.48 23.10
N LEU A 328 -12.38 11.39 22.17
CA LEU A 328 -11.46 11.97 21.22
C LEU A 328 -11.60 13.49 21.26
N LYS A 329 -10.50 14.20 21.56
CA LYS A 329 -10.48 15.66 21.64
C LYS A 329 -9.97 16.27 20.34
N LEU A 330 -10.81 17.09 19.70
CA LEU A 330 -10.43 17.94 18.58
C LEU A 330 -10.20 19.37 19.10
N LYS A 331 -9.00 19.89 18.88
CA LYS A 331 -8.60 21.23 19.29
C LYS A 331 -9.09 22.29 18.31
N ASN A 332 -9.34 23.49 18.80
CA ASN A 332 -9.65 24.69 17.98
C ASN A 332 -10.80 24.48 16.98
N ALA A 333 -11.85 23.76 17.35
CA ALA A 333 -13.00 23.42 16.52
C ALA A 333 -14.23 24.32 16.79
N LYS A 334 -14.03 25.56 17.25
CA LYS A 334 -15.10 26.50 17.65
C LYS A 334 -16.18 26.67 16.58
N ASN A 335 -15.80 26.60 15.31
CA ASN A 335 -16.71 26.84 14.18
C ASN A 335 -17.38 25.56 13.65
N ILE A 336 -17.27 24.43 14.35
CA ILE A 336 -17.92 23.20 13.94
C ILE A 336 -19.44 23.36 13.95
N THR A 337 -20.05 23.07 12.82
CA THR A 337 -21.51 23.21 12.63
C THR A 337 -22.25 21.96 13.11
N ARG A 338 -23.55 22.10 13.41
CA ARG A 338 -24.39 20.95 13.74
C ARG A 338 -24.43 19.92 12.60
N LYS A 339 -24.49 20.38 11.35
CA LYS A 339 -24.47 19.50 10.19
C LYS A 339 -23.21 18.63 10.14
N GLN A 340 -22.03 19.21 10.39
CA GLN A 340 -20.79 18.44 10.43
C GLN A 340 -20.81 17.37 11.54
N ILE A 341 -21.37 17.69 12.72
CA ILE A 341 -21.52 16.72 13.80
C ILE A 341 -22.48 15.59 13.40
N ASP A 342 -23.59 15.92 12.72
CA ASP A 342 -24.53 14.93 12.20
C ASP A 342 -23.84 14.05 11.11
N ASP A 343 -23.03 14.65 10.24
CA ASP A 343 -22.23 13.94 9.24
C ASP A 343 -21.21 12.99 9.90
N TYR A 344 -20.52 13.40 10.97
CA TYR A 344 -19.61 12.53 11.73
C TYR A 344 -20.36 11.43 12.48
N THR A 345 -21.58 11.70 12.96
CA THR A 345 -22.44 10.67 13.57
C THR A 345 -22.82 9.60 12.56
N ASN A 346 -23.14 9.97 11.33
CA ASN A 346 -23.40 9.03 10.24
C ASN A 346 -22.14 8.24 9.88
N PHE A 347 -20.99 8.93 9.79
CA PHE A 347 -19.70 8.30 9.49
C PHE A 347 -19.31 7.23 10.52
N VAL A 348 -19.39 7.51 11.82
CA VAL A 348 -19.10 6.50 12.84
C VAL A 348 -20.13 5.35 12.84
N GLY A 349 -21.34 5.59 12.36
CA GLY A 349 -22.38 4.59 12.16
C GLY A 349 -21.97 3.49 11.17
N GLU A 350 -21.16 3.81 10.17
CA GLU A 350 -20.62 2.84 9.21
C GLU A 350 -19.73 1.77 9.90
N PHE A 351 -19.17 2.10 11.07
CA PHE A 351 -18.34 1.22 11.90
C PHE A 351 -19.14 0.55 13.03
N GLY A 352 -20.47 0.68 13.03
CA GLY A 352 -21.36 0.04 13.99
C GLY A 352 -21.70 0.87 15.23
N ALA A 353 -21.21 2.11 15.36
CA ALA A 353 -21.57 2.98 16.47
C ALA A 353 -23.03 3.42 16.36
N LYS A 354 -23.77 3.39 17.47
CA LYS A 354 -25.20 3.77 17.52
C LYS A 354 -25.44 5.27 17.63
N GLY A 355 -24.39 6.05 17.86
CA GLY A 355 -24.43 7.50 17.98
C GLY A 355 -23.07 8.05 18.34
N LEU A 356 -22.96 9.38 18.33
CA LEU A 356 -21.74 10.12 18.65
C LEU A 356 -22.09 11.25 19.61
N ALA A 357 -21.91 11.02 20.92
CA ALA A 357 -22.08 12.08 21.90
C ALA A 357 -20.91 13.05 21.86
N TYR A 358 -21.16 14.33 22.20
CA TYR A 358 -20.10 15.33 22.17
C TYR A 358 -20.27 16.40 23.25
N ILE A 359 -19.18 17.08 23.62
CA ILE A 359 -19.17 18.27 24.46
C ILE A 359 -18.36 19.35 23.74
N LYS A 360 -18.92 20.55 23.54
CA LYS A 360 -18.23 21.75 23.09
C LYS A 360 -17.77 22.58 24.28
N VAL A 361 -16.59 23.19 24.16
CA VAL A 361 -16.03 24.06 25.19
C VAL A 361 -16.09 25.51 24.70
N ASP A 362 -17.00 26.30 25.24
CA ASP A 362 -17.13 27.73 24.92
C ASP A 362 -16.23 28.57 25.85
N ASP A 363 -16.33 28.38 27.17
CA ASP A 363 -15.52 29.08 28.17
C ASP A 363 -15.19 28.20 29.36
N ILE A 364 -13.99 27.61 29.35
CA ILE A 364 -13.53 26.70 30.40
C ILE A 364 -13.40 27.34 31.78
N SER A 365 -13.25 28.68 31.85
CA SER A 365 -13.11 29.41 33.12
C SER A 365 -14.38 29.38 33.99
N THR A 366 -15.53 29.12 33.38
CA THR A 366 -16.83 29.03 34.05
C THR A 366 -17.22 27.60 34.41
N GLY A 367 -16.30 26.63 34.22
CA GLY A 367 -16.52 25.20 34.51
C GLY A 367 -17.65 24.60 33.68
N ALA A 368 -18.61 23.94 34.33
CA ALA A 368 -19.73 23.29 33.65
C ALA A 368 -20.60 24.24 32.81
N ASP A 369 -20.78 25.49 33.26
CA ASP A 369 -21.59 26.52 32.58
C ASP A 369 -20.97 26.97 31.25
N GLY A 370 -19.67 26.77 31.07
CA GLY A 370 -18.96 27.06 29.82
C GLY A 370 -18.92 25.92 28.82
N LEU A 371 -19.63 24.85 29.10
CA LEU A 371 -19.73 23.69 28.23
C LEU A 371 -21.11 23.60 27.57
N GLN A 372 -21.15 23.14 26.34
CA GLN A 372 -22.39 22.93 25.60
C GLN A 372 -22.55 21.50 25.14
N SER A 373 -23.57 20.79 25.67
CA SER A 373 -23.86 19.41 25.24
C SER A 373 -25.21 18.92 25.76
N PRO A 374 -25.93 18.07 25.00
CA PRO A 374 -27.14 17.40 25.48
C PRO A 374 -26.89 16.40 26.64
N ILE A 375 -25.67 15.92 26.81
CA ILE A 375 -25.35 14.89 27.82
C ILE A 375 -24.97 15.47 29.19
N LEU A 376 -24.67 16.78 29.29
CA LEU A 376 -24.25 17.41 30.57
C LEU A 376 -25.25 17.22 31.70
N LYS A 377 -26.55 17.20 31.40
CA LYS A 377 -27.62 17.00 32.41
C LYS A 377 -27.57 15.63 33.12
N PHE A 378 -26.78 14.68 32.60
CA PHE A 378 -26.61 13.36 33.15
C PHE A 378 -25.26 13.17 33.86
N LEU A 379 -24.40 14.21 33.84
CA LEU A 379 -23.08 14.20 34.45
C LEU A 379 -23.08 15.11 35.67
N ASP A 380 -22.56 14.65 36.77
CA ASP A 380 -22.37 15.50 37.97
C ASP A 380 -21.15 16.42 37.79
N GLU A 381 -21.07 17.46 38.61
CA GLU A 381 -19.98 18.46 38.56
C GLU A 381 -18.60 17.83 38.75
N LYS A 382 -18.49 16.81 39.59
CA LYS A 382 -17.23 16.11 39.83
C LYS A 382 -16.74 15.37 38.57
N THR A 383 -17.63 14.66 37.89
CA THR A 383 -17.35 13.98 36.64
C THR A 383 -16.95 14.97 35.55
N ILE A 384 -17.66 16.09 35.44
CA ILE A 384 -17.34 17.17 34.48
C ILE A 384 -15.94 17.73 34.77
N HIS A 385 -15.64 18.05 36.03
CA HIS A 385 -14.32 18.56 36.43
C HIS A 385 -13.20 17.58 36.11
N SER A 386 -13.40 16.30 36.42
CA SER A 386 -12.44 15.25 36.11
C SER A 386 -12.21 15.06 34.59
N LEU A 387 -13.25 15.23 33.76
CA LEU A 387 -13.12 15.23 32.31
C LEU A 387 -12.30 16.42 31.82
N ILE A 388 -12.57 17.62 32.33
CA ILE A 388 -11.82 18.85 32.00
C ILE A 388 -10.33 18.67 32.26
N GLU A 389 -9.99 18.18 33.45
CA GLU A 389 -8.59 17.92 33.85
C GLU A 389 -7.93 16.84 33.00
N ARG A 390 -8.56 15.65 32.91
CA ARG A 390 -8.01 14.49 32.17
C ARG A 390 -7.72 14.80 30.71
N LEU A 391 -8.63 15.53 30.07
CA LEU A 391 -8.51 15.90 28.66
C LEU A 391 -7.75 17.21 28.45
N ALA A 392 -7.38 17.92 29.52
CA ALA A 392 -6.79 19.25 29.44
C ALA A 392 -7.55 20.15 28.45
N LEU A 393 -8.87 20.34 28.69
CA LEU A 393 -9.76 21.06 27.80
C LEU A 393 -9.45 22.56 27.79
N ALA A 394 -9.58 23.17 26.62
CA ALA A 394 -9.40 24.59 26.38
C ALA A 394 -10.57 25.16 25.58
N ASN A 395 -10.70 26.49 25.61
CA ASN A 395 -11.74 27.19 24.86
C ASN A 395 -11.66 26.89 23.36
N GLY A 396 -12.77 26.49 22.78
CA GLY A 396 -12.88 26.11 21.37
C GLY A 396 -12.61 24.64 21.07
N ASP A 397 -12.31 23.82 22.08
CA ASP A 397 -12.21 22.39 21.90
C ASP A 397 -13.60 21.73 21.76
N ILE A 398 -13.63 20.58 21.09
CA ILE A 398 -14.77 19.68 21.11
C ILE A 398 -14.29 18.26 21.45
N VAL A 399 -15.07 17.57 22.28
CA VAL A 399 -14.81 16.18 22.67
C VAL A 399 -15.92 15.31 22.13
N PHE A 400 -15.57 14.24 21.41
CA PHE A 400 -16.48 13.20 20.94
C PHE A 400 -16.33 11.96 21.81
N PHE A 401 -17.43 11.24 22.05
CA PHE A 401 -17.46 10.06 22.91
C PHE A 401 -17.96 8.84 22.15
N GLY A 402 -17.26 7.71 22.32
CA GLY A 402 -17.70 6.39 21.93
C GLY A 402 -17.96 5.54 23.17
N ALA A 403 -19.08 4.83 23.20
CA ALA A 403 -19.46 3.95 24.29
C ALA A 403 -20.22 2.74 23.74
N ASP A 404 -19.54 1.61 23.63
CA ASP A 404 -20.06 0.33 23.12
C ASP A 404 -18.98 -0.75 23.37
N LYS A 405 -19.08 -1.90 22.70
CA LYS A 405 -18.03 -2.92 22.68
C LYS A 405 -16.69 -2.31 22.26
N ILE A 406 -15.59 -2.79 22.84
CA ILE A 406 -14.23 -2.31 22.57
C ILE A 406 -13.95 -2.22 21.06
N SER A 407 -14.33 -3.27 20.29
CA SER A 407 -14.11 -3.31 18.85
C SER A 407 -14.84 -2.20 18.08
N ILE A 408 -16.08 -1.87 18.49
CA ILE A 408 -16.89 -0.81 17.86
C ILE A 408 -16.32 0.57 18.19
N VAL A 409 -15.99 0.81 19.46
CA VAL A 409 -15.41 2.09 19.91
C VAL A 409 -14.07 2.33 19.22
N ASN A 410 -13.21 1.33 19.17
CA ASN A 410 -11.92 1.40 18.52
C ASN A 410 -12.06 1.70 17.01
N ALA A 411 -12.86 0.93 16.30
CA ALA A 411 -13.05 1.13 14.86
C ALA A 411 -13.65 2.50 14.54
N SER A 412 -14.69 2.93 15.28
CA SER A 412 -15.39 4.17 15.02
C SER A 412 -14.58 5.41 15.38
N LEU A 413 -14.01 5.48 16.61
CA LEU A 413 -13.20 6.63 17.02
C LEU A 413 -11.82 6.65 16.34
N GLY A 414 -11.22 5.49 16.06
CA GLY A 414 -9.98 5.40 15.30
C GLY A 414 -10.12 5.96 13.88
N ALA A 415 -11.22 5.63 13.18
CA ALA A 415 -11.53 6.21 11.89
C ALA A 415 -11.88 7.70 11.98
N LEU A 416 -12.69 8.10 12.97
CA LEU A 416 -13.07 9.50 13.19
C LEU A 416 -11.84 10.38 13.46
N ARG A 417 -10.85 9.88 14.18
CA ARG A 417 -9.58 10.56 14.46
C ARG A 417 -8.90 11.06 13.18
N VAL A 418 -8.77 10.19 12.19
CA VAL A 418 -8.14 10.52 10.90
C VAL A 418 -9.03 11.51 10.12
N LYS A 419 -10.33 11.23 10.05
CA LYS A 419 -11.30 12.08 9.37
C LYS A 419 -11.33 13.52 9.91
N LEU A 420 -11.28 13.68 11.23
CA LEU A 420 -11.23 15.02 11.87
C LEU A 420 -9.91 15.73 11.56
N ALA A 421 -8.78 14.99 11.55
CA ALA A 421 -7.50 15.61 11.22
C ALA A 421 -7.44 16.10 9.77
N GLU A 422 -8.04 15.38 8.84
CA GLU A 422 -8.17 15.79 7.43
C GLU A 422 -9.07 17.02 7.28
N ASP A 423 -10.27 16.99 7.89
CA ASP A 423 -11.27 18.03 7.72
C ASP A 423 -10.88 19.38 8.41
N PHE A 424 -10.00 19.34 9.40
CA PHE A 424 -9.53 20.51 10.16
C PHE A 424 -8.04 20.84 9.95
N ASP A 425 -7.40 20.31 8.91
CA ASP A 425 -5.97 20.54 8.59
C ASP A 425 -5.04 20.30 9.79
N GLN A 426 -5.34 19.28 10.61
CA GLN A 426 -4.55 18.88 11.79
C GLN A 426 -3.69 17.65 11.54
N MET A 427 -3.38 17.38 10.29
CA MET A 427 -2.45 16.32 9.89
C MET A 427 -1.05 16.89 9.71
N ASN A 428 -0.09 16.37 10.46
CA ASN A 428 1.31 16.73 10.30
C ASN A 428 1.86 16.15 8.99
N SER A 429 2.66 16.94 8.29
CA SER A 429 3.39 16.50 7.09
C SER A 429 4.61 15.66 7.47
N GLY A 430 5.03 14.77 6.56
CA GLY A 430 6.24 13.95 6.72
C GLY A 430 5.94 12.46 6.88
N TRP A 431 6.96 11.71 7.25
CA TRP A 431 6.91 10.27 7.38
C TRP A 431 6.95 9.84 8.83
N PHE A 432 6.03 8.98 9.22
CA PHE A 432 5.83 8.49 10.57
C PHE A 432 5.93 6.96 10.62
N PRO A 433 7.16 6.41 10.47
CA PRO A 433 7.38 4.97 10.55
C PRO A 433 7.28 4.50 12.00
N LEU A 434 6.64 3.34 12.21
CA LEU A 434 6.58 2.69 13.50
C LEU A 434 6.50 1.17 13.35
N TRP A 435 6.86 0.47 14.42
CA TRP A 435 6.63 -0.95 14.61
C TRP A 435 5.48 -1.17 15.58
N ILE A 436 4.62 -2.10 15.24
CA ILE A 436 3.67 -2.70 16.19
C ILE A 436 4.20 -4.07 16.55
N THR A 437 4.27 -4.37 17.85
CA THR A 437 4.78 -5.63 18.41
C THR A 437 3.78 -6.18 19.42
N ASP A 438 4.10 -7.32 20.01
CA ASP A 438 3.31 -7.91 21.10
C ASP A 438 1.85 -8.16 20.72
N PHE A 439 1.62 -8.69 19.51
CA PHE A 439 0.29 -9.09 19.09
C PHE A 439 -0.23 -10.28 19.91
N PRO A 440 -1.54 -10.40 20.13
CA PRO A 440 -2.13 -11.64 20.60
C PRO A 440 -1.70 -12.80 19.72
N MET A 441 -1.44 -13.97 20.32
CA MET A 441 -1.13 -15.17 19.53
C MET A 441 -2.38 -15.72 18.85
N PHE A 442 -3.51 -15.65 19.56
CA PHE A 442 -4.78 -16.20 19.12
C PHE A 442 -5.93 -15.24 19.39
N ASN A 443 -6.94 -15.29 18.52
CA ASN A 443 -8.24 -14.66 18.70
C ASN A 443 -9.34 -15.72 18.79
N TRP A 444 -10.34 -15.48 19.62
CA TRP A 444 -11.51 -16.36 19.71
C TRP A 444 -12.48 -16.08 18.56
N GLY A 445 -12.67 -17.06 17.69
CA GLY A 445 -13.66 -17.02 16.62
C GLY A 445 -15.07 -17.28 17.16
N GLU A 446 -15.89 -16.24 17.29
CA GLU A 446 -17.27 -16.37 17.81
C GLU A 446 -18.16 -17.25 16.93
N LYS A 447 -17.95 -17.27 15.62
CA LYS A 447 -18.68 -18.10 14.67
C LYS A 447 -18.14 -19.52 14.65
N GLU A 448 -16.84 -19.66 14.64
CA GLU A 448 -16.09 -20.91 14.56
C GLU A 448 -16.06 -21.66 15.89
N LYS A 449 -16.31 -20.95 17.03
CA LYS A 449 -16.28 -21.46 18.40
C LYS A 449 -14.94 -22.13 18.76
N ARG A 450 -13.83 -21.54 18.26
CA ARG A 450 -12.47 -22.02 18.51
C ARG A 450 -11.48 -20.86 18.46
N TRP A 451 -10.27 -21.10 18.95
CA TRP A 451 -9.15 -20.20 18.77
C TRP A 451 -8.70 -20.20 17.31
N MET A 452 -8.32 -19.03 16.82
CA MET A 452 -7.75 -18.81 15.49
C MET A 452 -6.42 -18.07 15.67
N ALA A 453 -5.41 -18.41 14.88
CA ALA A 453 -4.16 -17.65 14.89
C ALA A 453 -4.41 -16.21 14.38
N GLU A 454 -3.85 -15.21 15.07
CA GLU A 454 -3.97 -13.81 14.66
C GLU A 454 -3.28 -13.56 13.31
N HIS A 455 -2.07 -14.09 13.14
CA HIS A 455 -1.32 -14.00 11.89
C HIS A 455 -1.38 -15.34 11.15
N HIS A 456 -0.36 -16.17 11.31
CA HIS A 456 -0.31 -17.50 10.72
C HIS A 456 0.18 -18.53 11.75
N PRO A 457 -0.14 -19.82 11.60
CA PRO A 457 0.13 -20.84 12.61
C PRO A 457 1.62 -21.16 12.84
N PHE A 458 2.52 -20.58 12.06
CA PHE A 458 3.97 -20.77 12.17
C PHE A 458 4.67 -19.66 13.00
N THR A 459 3.93 -18.68 13.49
CA THR A 459 4.43 -17.60 14.35
C THR A 459 4.80 -18.17 15.72
N ALA A 460 5.98 -17.82 16.23
CA ALA A 460 6.40 -18.23 17.57
C ALA A 460 5.64 -17.45 18.65
N PRO A 461 5.17 -18.13 19.72
CA PRO A 461 4.69 -17.46 20.92
C PRO A 461 5.85 -16.86 21.71
N LYS A 462 5.58 -15.85 22.55
CA LYS A 462 6.56 -15.32 23.53
C LYS A 462 6.78 -16.25 24.72
N VAL A 463 5.84 -17.12 25.02
CA VAL A 463 6.00 -18.17 26.02
C VAL A 463 6.94 -19.27 25.52
N THR A 464 7.70 -19.87 26.43
CA THR A 464 8.75 -20.84 26.06
C THR A 464 8.32 -22.28 26.23
N THR A 465 7.23 -22.55 26.92
CA THR A 465 6.74 -23.91 27.21
C THR A 465 5.37 -24.15 26.56
N THR A 466 5.15 -25.37 26.10
CA THR A 466 3.87 -25.79 25.52
C THR A 466 2.76 -25.80 26.57
N ASP A 467 3.09 -26.19 27.83
CA ASP A 467 2.13 -26.26 28.92
C ASP A 467 1.53 -24.87 29.23
N GLU A 468 2.36 -23.83 29.29
CA GLU A 468 1.91 -22.45 29.49
C GLU A 468 1.01 -21.98 28.36
N LEU A 469 1.38 -22.28 27.12
CA LEU A 469 0.61 -21.91 25.93
C LEU A 469 -0.78 -22.58 25.93
N ILE A 470 -0.85 -23.87 26.26
CA ILE A 470 -2.10 -24.64 26.26
C ILE A 470 -3.01 -24.20 27.40
N GLN A 471 -2.45 -23.87 28.58
CA GLN A 471 -3.25 -23.46 29.75
C GLN A 471 -3.90 -22.07 29.55
N ASN A 472 -3.21 -21.14 28.93
CA ASN A 472 -3.66 -19.74 28.79
C ASN A 472 -3.55 -19.21 27.35
N PRO A 473 -4.19 -19.83 26.35
CA PRO A 473 -4.05 -19.41 24.95
C PRO A 473 -4.56 -17.99 24.68
N GLY A 474 -5.55 -17.51 25.46
CA GLY A 474 -6.10 -16.17 25.31
C GLY A 474 -5.22 -15.02 25.81
N GLU A 475 -4.22 -15.34 26.65
CA GLU A 475 -3.26 -14.36 27.18
C GLU A 475 -1.90 -14.44 26.46
N ALA A 476 -1.71 -15.44 25.60
CA ALA A 476 -0.47 -15.66 24.91
C ALA A 476 -0.19 -14.55 23.89
N LEU A 477 0.99 -13.94 23.99
CA LEU A 477 1.51 -13.00 23.00
C LEU A 477 2.39 -13.72 21.98
N SER A 478 2.42 -13.19 20.77
CA SER A 478 3.26 -13.69 19.68
C SER A 478 4.52 -12.84 19.50
N CYS A 479 5.54 -13.43 18.85
CA CYS A 479 6.70 -12.72 18.33
C CYS A 479 6.45 -12.17 16.91
N ALA A 480 5.23 -11.68 16.67
CA ALA A 480 4.88 -11.00 15.44
C ALA A 480 5.16 -9.50 15.53
N TYR A 481 5.42 -8.89 14.39
CA TYR A 481 5.68 -7.46 14.25
C TYR A 481 5.21 -6.96 12.89
N ASP A 482 4.58 -5.78 12.88
CA ASP A 482 4.16 -5.09 11.68
C ASP A 482 4.87 -3.75 11.54
N PHE A 483 5.34 -3.46 10.33
CA PHE A 483 5.87 -2.17 9.94
C PHE A 483 4.74 -1.31 9.39
N VAL A 484 4.48 -0.20 10.05
CA VAL A 484 3.43 0.75 9.69
C VAL A 484 4.06 2.08 9.27
N LEU A 485 3.56 2.66 8.20
CA LEU A 485 3.98 3.96 7.68
C LEU A 485 2.75 4.80 7.35
N ASN A 486 2.59 5.96 8.01
CA ASN A 486 1.50 6.90 7.78
C ASN A 486 0.09 6.24 7.76
N GLY A 487 -0.16 5.30 8.67
CA GLY A 487 -1.46 4.64 8.78
C GLY A 487 -1.66 3.43 7.86
N HIS A 488 -0.62 3.01 7.16
CA HIS A 488 -0.64 1.83 6.31
C HIS A 488 0.34 0.78 6.84
N GLU A 489 -0.13 -0.44 7.02
CA GLU A 489 0.72 -1.61 7.18
C GLU A 489 1.46 -1.86 5.86
N ILE A 490 2.77 -1.71 5.87
CA ILE A 490 3.64 -1.89 4.70
C ILE A 490 4.26 -3.26 4.69
N GLY A 491 4.51 -3.83 5.85
CA GLY A 491 5.07 -5.16 5.96
C GLY A 491 4.75 -5.79 7.30
N GLY A 492 4.60 -7.10 7.30
CA GLY A 492 4.36 -7.91 8.50
C GLY A 492 5.26 -9.13 8.54
N GLY A 493 5.64 -9.53 9.73
CA GLY A 493 6.52 -10.66 9.96
C GLY A 493 6.48 -11.22 11.35
N SER A 494 7.29 -12.24 11.59
CA SER A 494 7.44 -12.83 12.92
C SER A 494 8.74 -13.63 13.07
N ILE A 495 9.10 -13.94 14.29
CA ILE A 495 9.95 -15.10 14.58
C ILE A 495 9.10 -16.35 14.40
N ARG A 496 9.69 -17.41 13.83
CA ARG A 496 8.97 -18.63 13.47
C ARG A 496 9.16 -19.71 14.55
N ILE A 497 8.16 -20.57 14.67
CA ILE A 497 8.32 -21.80 15.46
C ILE A 497 9.36 -22.69 14.78
N HIS A 498 10.38 -23.09 15.53
CA HIS A 498 11.43 -24.02 15.06
C HIS A 498 11.43 -25.35 15.83
N SER A 499 10.52 -25.52 16.80
CA SER A 499 10.31 -26.74 17.58
C SER A 499 9.06 -27.46 17.11
N GLN A 500 9.19 -28.76 16.79
CA GLN A 500 8.05 -29.59 16.41
C GLN A 500 6.98 -29.64 17.48
N THR A 501 7.37 -29.80 18.75
CA THR A 501 6.42 -29.89 19.88
C THR A 501 5.61 -28.61 20.05
N MET A 502 6.26 -27.45 19.88
CA MET A 502 5.55 -26.16 19.94
C MET A 502 4.58 -26.00 18.75
N GLN A 503 4.98 -26.44 17.56
CA GLN A 503 4.12 -26.38 16.37
C GLN A 503 2.88 -27.27 16.51
N GLU A 504 3.04 -28.47 17.08
CA GLU A 504 1.93 -29.39 17.35
C GLU A 504 0.96 -28.79 18.38
N ALA A 505 1.47 -28.15 19.44
CA ALA A 505 0.64 -27.47 20.45
C ALA A 505 -0.17 -26.31 19.84
N VAL A 506 0.43 -25.50 18.95
CA VAL A 506 -0.28 -24.43 18.25
C VAL A 506 -1.40 -25.01 17.37
N PHE A 507 -1.13 -26.07 16.61
CA PHE A 507 -2.17 -26.71 15.79
C PHE A 507 -3.31 -27.28 16.63
N GLU A 508 -3.03 -27.89 17.77
CA GLU A 508 -4.04 -28.40 18.70
C GLU A 508 -4.96 -27.26 19.18
N ILE A 509 -4.38 -26.13 19.61
CA ILE A 509 -5.14 -24.97 20.11
C ILE A 509 -6.09 -24.42 19.03
N ILE A 510 -5.62 -24.30 17.79
CA ILE A 510 -6.45 -23.78 16.68
C ILE A 510 -7.34 -24.84 16.03
N GLY A 511 -7.35 -26.07 16.59
CA GLY A 511 -8.25 -27.14 16.17
C GLY A 511 -7.86 -27.81 14.85
N ILE A 512 -6.58 -27.79 14.47
CA ILE A 512 -6.04 -28.54 13.32
C ILE A 512 -5.56 -29.89 13.85
N GLY A 513 -6.30 -30.96 13.54
CA GLY A 513 -5.94 -32.32 13.94
C GLY A 513 -4.68 -32.84 13.19
N SER A 514 -4.03 -33.88 13.73
CA SER A 514 -2.79 -34.44 13.18
C SER A 514 -2.90 -34.86 11.71
N THR A 515 -4.02 -35.47 11.30
CA THR A 515 -4.25 -35.85 9.91
C THR A 515 -4.32 -34.63 8.99
N GLU A 516 -5.07 -33.62 9.37
CA GLU A 516 -5.20 -32.37 8.61
C GLU A 516 -3.86 -31.62 8.55
N ALA A 517 -3.11 -31.57 9.65
CA ALA A 517 -1.79 -30.97 9.70
C ALA A 517 -0.81 -31.67 8.74
N GLU A 518 -0.82 -33.01 8.72
CA GLU A 518 0.00 -33.80 7.81
C GLU A 518 -0.40 -33.58 6.33
N GLU A 519 -1.69 -33.55 6.03
CA GLU A 519 -2.17 -33.31 4.67
C GLU A 519 -1.80 -31.93 4.15
N LYS A 520 -1.89 -30.89 4.97
CA LYS A 520 -1.65 -29.50 4.58
C LYS A 520 -0.18 -29.08 4.67
N PHE A 521 0.49 -29.48 5.74
CA PHE A 521 1.80 -28.98 6.14
C PHE A 521 2.83 -30.09 6.38
N GLY A 522 2.54 -31.34 6.01
CA GLY A 522 3.38 -32.52 6.31
C GLY A 522 4.83 -32.33 5.90
N PHE A 523 5.09 -31.71 4.75
CA PHE A 523 6.45 -31.43 4.29
C PHE A 523 7.23 -30.44 5.19
N LEU A 524 6.55 -29.47 5.80
CA LEU A 524 7.16 -28.54 6.77
C LEU A 524 7.39 -29.24 8.11
N LEU A 525 6.38 -30.00 8.58
CA LEU A 525 6.49 -30.78 9.83
C LEU A 525 7.59 -31.82 9.76
N GLU A 526 7.76 -32.46 8.60
CA GLU A 526 8.87 -33.38 8.38
C GLU A 526 10.22 -32.67 8.41
N ALA A 527 10.32 -31.49 7.77
CA ALA A 527 11.56 -30.71 7.77
C ALA A 527 11.97 -30.22 9.18
N LEU A 528 11.01 -29.89 10.06
CA LEU A 528 11.28 -29.51 11.44
C LEU A 528 12.04 -30.61 12.24
N LYS A 529 11.88 -31.88 11.87
CA LYS A 529 12.56 -33.00 12.53
C LYS A 529 14.06 -33.04 12.27
N PHE A 530 14.55 -32.38 11.25
CA PHE A 530 15.94 -32.45 10.79
C PHE A 530 16.81 -31.26 11.23
N GLY A 531 16.50 -30.62 12.35
CA GLY A 531 17.34 -29.58 12.93
C GLY A 531 17.05 -28.19 12.35
N CYS A 532 15.82 -27.75 12.50
CA CYS A 532 15.41 -26.39 12.13
C CYS A 532 16.09 -25.33 13.02
N PRO A 533 16.81 -24.35 12.46
CA PRO A 533 17.38 -23.25 13.25
C PRO A 533 16.29 -22.28 13.71
N PRO A 534 16.50 -21.55 14.82
CA PRO A 534 15.70 -20.35 15.09
C PRO A 534 15.78 -19.39 13.90
N HIS A 535 14.64 -18.91 13.39
CA HIS A 535 14.60 -18.05 12.21
C HIS A 535 13.41 -17.10 12.29
N GLY A 536 13.48 -16.04 11.51
CA GLY A 536 12.43 -15.04 11.42
C GLY A 536 12.56 -14.21 10.15
N GLY A 537 11.50 -13.54 9.79
CA GLY A 537 11.47 -12.76 8.57
C GLY A 537 10.25 -11.88 8.46
N ILE A 538 10.15 -11.18 7.33
CA ILE A 538 9.11 -10.20 7.05
C ILE A 538 8.78 -10.21 5.55
N ALA A 539 7.58 -9.76 5.22
CA ALA A 539 7.18 -9.48 3.85
C ALA A 539 6.72 -8.03 3.72
N PHE A 540 7.28 -7.28 2.78
CA PHE A 540 6.88 -5.90 2.48
C PHE A 540 6.05 -5.84 1.20
N GLY A 541 4.90 -5.16 1.25
CA GLY A 541 4.07 -4.89 0.08
C GLY A 541 4.67 -3.79 -0.80
N ILE A 542 5.34 -4.17 -1.89
CA ILE A 542 6.01 -3.22 -2.79
C ILE A 542 5.01 -2.25 -3.43
N ASP A 543 3.82 -2.72 -3.79
CA ASP A 543 2.79 -1.89 -4.41
C ASP A 543 2.32 -0.78 -3.46
N ARG A 544 2.13 -1.12 -2.18
CA ARG A 544 1.70 -0.18 -1.14
C ARG A 544 2.81 0.82 -0.81
N LEU A 545 4.05 0.34 -0.70
CA LEU A 545 5.22 1.19 -0.49
C LEU A 545 5.41 2.19 -1.65
N ALA A 546 5.32 1.72 -2.90
CA ALA A 546 5.41 2.57 -4.07
C ALA A 546 4.26 3.59 -4.14
N MET A 547 3.03 3.20 -3.78
CA MET A 547 1.88 4.10 -3.69
C MET A 547 2.16 5.27 -2.74
N LEU A 548 2.65 4.99 -1.54
CA LEU A 548 2.98 6.04 -0.56
C LEU A 548 4.11 6.94 -1.04
N MET A 549 5.22 6.36 -1.52
CA MET A 549 6.41 7.12 -1.94
C MET A 549 6.16 7.99 -3.19
N THR A 550 5.14 7.67 -4.00
CA THR A 550 4.71 8.49 -5.15
C THR A 550 3.57 9.45 -4.83
N GLY A 551 2.99 9.39 -3.62
CA GLY A 551 1.79 10.15 -3.27
C GLY A 551 0.52 9.73 -4.03
N SER A 552 0.53 8.53 -4.63
CA SER A 552 -0.62 7.99 -5.36
C SER A 552 -1.74 7.56 -4.42
N LYS A 553 -3.00 7.71 -4.86
CA LYS A 553 -4.19 7.35 -4.05
C LYS A 553 -4.59 5.88 -4.17
N SER A 554 -4.04 5.17 -5.15
CA SER A 554 -4.35 3.76 -5.41
C SER A 554 -3.11 3.02 -5.89
N ILE A 555 -2.97 1.75 -5.47
CA ILE A 555 -1.89 0.88 -5.98
C ILE A 555 -2.01 0.63 -7.49
N ARG A 556 -3.19 0.85 -8.11
CA ARG A 556 -3.36 0.77 -9.55
C ARG A 556 -2.55 1.81 -10.33
N ASP A 557 -2.17 2.91 -9.69
CA ASP A 557 -1.35 3.96 -10.31
C ASP A 557 0.15 3.62 -10.31
N VAL A 558 0.58 2.64 -9.52
CA VAL A 558 1.97 2.16 -9.43
C VAL A 558 2.17 0.74 -9.99
N ILE A 559 1.14 0.14 -10.58
CA ILE A 559 1.17 -1.15 -11.26
C ILE A 559 0.95 -0.92 -12.76
N ALA A 560 1.81 -1.50 -13.61
CA ALA A 560 1.73 -1.27 -15.06
C ALA A 560 0.37 -1.68 -15.65
N PHE A 561 -0.12 -2.89 -15.35
CA PHE A 561 -1.38 -3.44 -15.85
C PHE A 561 -2.21 -4.03 -14.69
N PRO A 562 -2.86 -3.18 -13.88
CA PRO A 562 -3.66 -3.62 -12.75
C PRO A 562 -5.01 -4.18 -13.19
N LYS A 563 -5.69 -4.89 -12.27
CA LYS A 563 -7.10 -5.27 -12.41
C LYS A 563 -8.02 -4.18 -11.85
N THR A 564 -9.27 -4.16 -12.34
CA THR A 564 -10.36 -3.35 -11.75
C THR A 564 -10.74 -3.85 -10.35
N GLN A 565 -11.62 -3.13 -9.66
CA GLN A 565 -12.18 -3.59 -8.37
C GLN A 565 -12.94 -4.93 -8.47
N THR A 566 -13.40 -5.29 -9.65
CA THR A 566 -14.08 -6.57 -9.91
C THR A 566 -13.13 -7.65 -10.45
N ALA A 567 -11.81 -7.47 -10.27
CA ALA A 567 -10.75 -8.37 -10.70
C ALA A 567 -10.66 -8.62 -12.22
N ASN A 568 -11.19 -7.70 -13.03
CA ASN A 568 -11.16 -7.79 -14.50
C ASN A 568 -9.98 -6.98 -15.07
N CYS A 569 -9.41 -7.45 -16.18
CA CYS A 569 -8.48 -6.69 -17.01
C CYS A 569 -9.20 -6.13 -18.23
N LEU A 570 -9.49 -4.83 -18.26
CA LEU A 570 -10.19 -4.18 -19.38
C LEU A 570 -9.35 -4.09 -20.65
N LEU A 571 -8.03 -4.26 -20.55
CA LEU A 571 -7.12 -4.27 -21.70
C LEU A 571 -7.15 -5.59 -22.48
N THR A 572 -7.22 -6.72 -21.74
CA THR A 572 -7.10 -8.07 -22.32
C THR A 572 -8.39 -8.86 -22.25
N ASP A 573 -9.45 -8.27 -21.69
CA ASP A 573 -10.75 -8.92 -21.40
C ASP A 573 -10.62 -10.18 -20.53
N ALA A 574 -9.58 -10.24 -19.67
CA ALA A 574 -9.44 -11.33 -18.70
C ALA A 574 -10.27 -11.05 -17.43
N PRO A 575 -10.89 -12.10 -16.81
CA PRO A 575 -10.88 -13.51 -17.23
C PRO A 575 -11.79 -13.78 -18.43
N SER A 576 -11.38 -14.70 -19.30
CA SER A 576 -12.13 -15.10 -20.49
C SER A 576 -12.54 -16.60 -20.42
N GLN A 577 -13.45 -17.01 -21.29
CA GLN A 577 -13.84 -18.41 -21.36
C GLN A 577 -12.75 -19.23 -22.05
N PRO A 578 -12.32 -20.36 -21.46
CA PRO A 578 -11.38 -21.27 -22.10
C PRO A 578 -12.05 -22.02 -23.25
N GLU A 579 -11.24 -22.50 -24.19
CA GLU A 579 -11.73 -23.34 -25.29
C GLU A 579 -12.24 -24.69 -24.77
N THR A 580 -13.30 -25.21 -25.39
CA THR A 580 -13.95 -26.46 -24.97
C THR A 580 -12.99 -27.66 -24.99
N ASP A 581 -12.06 -27.70 -25.96
CA ASP A 581 -11.12 -28.80 -26.07
C ASP A 581 -10.04 -28.75 -24.99
N GLN A 582 -9.62 -27.55 -24.56
CA GLN A 582 -8.75 -27.39 -23.39
C GLN A 582 -9.41 -27.92 -22.11
N LEU A 583 -10.71 -27.63 -21.92
CA LEU A 583 -11.44 -28.15 -20.77
C LEU A 583 -11.53 -29.67 -20.79
N LYS A 584 -11.79 -30.29 -21.95
CA LYS A 584 -11.81 -31.75 -22.12
C LYS A 584 -10.45 -32.39 -21.79
N GLU A 585 -9.34 -31.77 -22.26
CA GLU A 585 -7.98 -32.24 -21.95
C GLU A 585 -7.72 -32.24 -20.44
N LEU A 586 -8.21 -31.21 -19.74
CA LEU A 586 -8.10 -31.08 -18.29
C LEU A 586 -9.09 -31.97 -17.52
N GLY A 587 -10.06 -32.60 -18.18
CA GLY A 587 -11.13 -33.36 -17.54
C GLY A 587 -12.14 -32.47 -16.81
N LEU A 588 -12.28 -31.21 -17.21
CA LEU A 588 -13.16 -30.22 -16.58
C LEU A 588 -14.41 -29.93 -17.41
N SER A 589 -15.46 -29.48 -16.74
CA SER A 589 -16.66 -28.95 -17.37
C SER A 589 -17.14 -27.68 -16.63
N VAL A 590 -17.54 -26.66 -17.39
CA VAL A 590 -18.14 -25.46 -16.83
C VAL A 590 -19.65 -25.67 -16.74
N ARG A 591 -20.21 -25.50 -15.55
CA ARG A 591 -21.68 -25.49 -15.39
C ARG A 591 -22.23 -24.22 -16.03
N ALA A 592 -23.30 -24.34 -16.83
CA ALA A 592 -23.97 -23.18 -17.38
C ALA A 592 -24.41 -22.22 -16.26
N LYS A 593 -24.19 -20.92 -16.47
CA LYS A 593 -24.77 -19.90 -15.57
C LYS A 593 -26.30 -20.06 -15.60
N LYS A 594 -26.92 -20.26 -14.43
CA LYS A 594 -28.38 -20.24 -14.29
C LYS A 594 -28.90 -18.84 -14.55
#